data_d9b9c88890891b987fac0f2a414573ac
#
_entry.id   d9b9c88890891b987fac0f2a414573ac
#
_cell.length_a   1.000
_cell.length_b   1.000
_cell.length_c   1.000
_cell.angle_alpha   90.00
_cell.angle_beta   90.00
_cell.angle_gamma   90.00
#
_symmetry.space_group_name_H-M   'P 1'
#
loop_
_entity.id
_entity.type
_entity.pdbx_description
1 polymer ?
#
loop_
_entity_poly.entity_id
_entity_poly.type
_entity_poly.pdbx_seq_one_letter_code
_entity_poly.pdbx_strand_id
1 'polypeptide(L)'
;MVGTVASVDLICGEILMKNFLKWTKKVIYNLSRQDGIAISLYILMIIVLIICKTFRNNKLEILDWTVFFAMASVACVQGIAELIQQFLMNRVEDSVKLEENYERLCKMYPEISYEDGRVANALVVYNNPKGKNLDYINRKRKKDYSEHRFPVLQEAMFQHFKLIIDDSKEQYELPERIREHYSELFQAHDTSNIYNQLNIKVKAWEMTRTGFCIHTMRTTYFDSLVTNRVMDYAWQPEQTLRNIYMYGPYIRPLSESVFSNHLGFNGFIISSDGMIPLVRRNNIVSIGKRTYGTSIGASMKAKMALDSELKFTQEGLKNSILGEIEDELKINRNDMIFSIEDNIIAAYRDLVEGGKPQLLFVARTIRSKKEIETNFIAEKKKKIKQLRKNHWDKELKELEDGNKLLWIPVQCLKELVILSDAIVYEEKEYRMMPSASASIAMMINRINIFLKTDKL
;
A
#
# COMPACT_ATOMS: atom_id res chain seq x y z
N MET A 1 -48.46 3.35 -20.34
CA MET A 1 -47.95 2.26 -19.49
C MET A 1 -47.02 1.29 -20.24
N VAL A 2 -46.11 1.76 -21.09
CA VAL A 2 -45.17 0.88 -21.84
C VAL A 2 -43.72 1.19 -21.53
N GLY A 3 -43.43 2.25 -20.78
CA GLY A 3 -42.06 2.68 -20.48
C GLY A 3 -41.43 2.08 -19.23
N THR A 4 -42.17 1.40 -18.36
CA THR A 4 -41.68 0.93 -17.04
C THR A 4 -41.20 -0.53 -17.04
N VAL A 5 -41.57 -1.33 -18.03
CA VAL A 5 -41.16 -2.75 -18.09
C VAL A 5 -39.76 -2.91 -18.67
N ALA A 6 -39.39 -2.11 -19.67
CA ALA A 6 -38.08 -2.18 -20.30
C ALA A 6 -36.89 -1.76 -19.36
N SER A 7 -37.14 -0.90 -18.38
CA SER A 7 -36.11 -0.48 -17.40
C SER A 7 -35.88 -1.53 -16.32
N VAL A 8 -36.88 -2.32 -15.96
CA VAL A 8 -36.74 -3.38 -14.94
C VAL A 8 -35.98 -4.58 -15.49
N ASP A 9 -36.21 -4.94 -16.76
CA ASP A 9 -35.50 -6.04 -17.41
C ASP A 9 -34.01 -5.71 -17.66
N LEU A 10 -33.67 -4.45 -17.97
CA LEU A 10 -32.25 -4.01 -18.08
C LEU A 10 -31.54 -4.05 -16.73
N ILE A 11 -32.18 -3.58 -15.68
CA ILE A 11 -31.63 -3.59 -14.31
C ILE A 11 -31.46 -5.03 -13.80
N CYS A 12 -32.45 -5.90 -14.10
CA CYS A 12 -32.36 -7.32 -13.73
C CYS A 12 -31.24 -8.06 -14.49
N GLY A 13 -31.05 -7.74 -15.77
CA GLY A 13 -29.96 -8.27 -16.59
C GLY A 13 -28.57 -7.82 -16.12
N GLU A 14 -28.43 -6.54 -15.71
CA GLU A 14 -27.16 -6.04 -15.14
C GLU A 14 -26.85 -6.67 -13.78
N ILE A 15 -27.84 -6.86 -12.92
CA ILE A 15 -27.66 -7.51 -11.61
C ILE A 15 -27.28 -8.98 -11.79
N LEU A 16 -27.94 -9.69 -12.72
CA LEU A 16 -27.59 -11.08 -13.06
C LEU A 16 -26.18 -11.19 -13.63
N MET A 17 -25.79 -10.27 -14.51
CA MET A 17 -24.44 -10.24 -15.09
C MET A 17 -23.37 -9.90 -14.03
N LYS A 18 -23.65 -8.96 -13.11
CA LYS A 18 -22.77 -8.66 -11.98
C LYS A 18 -22.63 -9.85 -11.03
N ASN A 19 -23.72 -10.54 -10.73
CA ASN A 19 -23.70 -11.74 -9.88
C ASN A 19 -22.97 -12.91 -10.56
N PHE A 20 -23.15 -13.08 -11.87
CA PHE A 20 -22.39 -14.05 -12.65
C PHE A 20 -20.90 -13.72 -12.69
N LEU A 21 -20.54 -12.45 -12.89
CA LEU A 21 -19.15 -11.98 -12.82
C LEU A 21 -18.54 -12.13 -11.40
N LYS A 22 -19.32 -11.87 -10.35
CA LYS A 22 -18.88 -12.15 -8.95
C LYS A 22 -18.66 -13.65 -8.73
N TRP A 23 -19.59 -14.48 -9.19
CA TRP A 23 -19.48 -15.93 -9.08
C TRP A 23 -18.29 -16.49 -9.88
N THR A 24 -18.10 -16.05 -11.13
CA THR A 24 -16.94 -16.45 -11.95
C THR A 24 -15.61 -15.99 -11.32
N LYS A 25 -15.53 -14.78 -10.76
CA LYS A 25 -14.36 -14.32 -10.01
C LYS A 25 -14.08 -15.21 -8.78
N LYS A 26 -15.11 -15.58 -8.04
CA LYS A 26 -14.98 -16.47 -6.86
C LYS A 26 -14.55 -17.89 -7.27
N VAL A 27 -15.08 -18.41 -8.37
CA VAL A 27 -14.66 -19.72 -8.92
C VAL A 27 -13.22 -19.65 -9.41
N ILE A 28 -12.85 -18.60 -10.16
CA ILE A 28 -11.47 -18.37 -10.62
C ILE A 28 -10.52 -18.23 -9.43
N TYR A 29 -10.90 -17.50 -8.37
CA TYR A 29 -10.11 -17.36 -7.16
C TYR A 29 -9.90 -18.72 -6.44
N ASN A 30 -10.96 -19.52 -6.31
CA ASN A 30 -10.85 -20.84 -5.70
C ASN A 30 -10.01 -21.80 -6.55
N LEU A 31 -10.09 -21.72 -7.88
CA LEU A 31 -9.24 -22.45 -8.81
C LEU A 31 -7.80 -21.93 -8.85
N SER A 32 -7.58 -20.64 -8.52
CA SER A 32 -6.24 -20.03 -8.47
C SER A 32 -5.43 -20.44 -7.25
N ARG A 33 -6.01 -21.15 -6.30
CA ARG A 33 -5.23 -21.82 -5.26
C ARG A 33 -4.35 -22.88 -5.92
N GLN A 34 -3.07 -22.88 -5.57
CA GLN A 34 -2.04 -23.73 -6.19
C GLN A 34 -2.51 -25.18 -6.34
N ASP A 35 -3.17 -25.73 -5.30
CA ASP A 35 -3.71 -27.08 -5.30
C ASP A 35 -4.85 -27.27 -6.31
N GLY A 36 -5.75 -26.29 -6.45
CA GLY A 36 -6.89 -26.37 -7.37
C GLY A 36 -6.47 -26.37 -8.83
N ILE A 37 -5.51 -25.53 -9.21
CA ILE A 37 -4.98 -25.47 -10.58
C ILE A 37 -4.16 -26.73 -10.88
N ALA A 38 -3.29 -27.14 -9.98
CA ALA A 38 -2.51 -28.34 -10.13
C ALA A 38 -3.43 -29.57 -10.33
N ILE A 39 -4.44 -29.74 -9.47
CA ILE A 39 -5.42 -30.82 -9.58
C ILE A 39 -6.16 -30.76 -10.93
N SER A 40 -6.62 -29.58 -11.35
CA SER A 40 -7.32 -29.40 -12.64
C SER A 40 -6.45 -29.77 -13.83
N LEU A 41 -5.17 -29.38 -13.81
CA LEU A 41 -4.21 -29.73 -14.86
C LEU A 41 -3.86 -31.23 -14.84
N TYR A 42 -3.77 -31.86 -13.67
CA TYR A 42 -3.60 -33.32 -13.55
C TYR A 42 -4.79 -34.07 -14.13
N ILE A 43 -6.03 -33.65 -13.82
CA ILE A 43 -7.25 -34.25 -14.36
C ILE A 43 -7.27 -34.10 -15.89
N LEU A 44 -6.96 -32.92 -16.42
CA LEU A 44 -6.88 -32.69 -17.87
C LEU A 44 -5.84 -33.58 -18.54
N MET A 45 -4.66 -33.72 -17.91
CA MET A 45 -3.59 -34.57 -18.42
C MET A 45 -4.01 -36.06 -18.42
N ILE A 46 -4.69 -36.53 -17.37
CA ILE A 46 -5.24 -37.91 -17.30
C ILE A 46 -6.25 -38.12 -18.43
N ILE A 47 -7.15 -37.14 -18.68
CA ILE A 47 -8.13 -37.21 -19.77
C ILE A 47 -7.42 -37.31 -21.13
N VAL A 48 -6.40 -36.47 -21.37
CA VAL A 48 -5.62 -36.49 -22.63
C VAL A 48 -4.92 -37.84 -22.78
N LEU A 49 -4.31 -38.38 -21.72
CA LEU A 49 -3.67 -39.70 -21.76
C LEU A 49 -4.67 -40.83 -22.06
N ILE A 50 -5.87 -40.78 -21.50
CA ILE A 50 -6.95 -41.74 -21.77
C ILE A 50 -7.38 -41.63 -23.24
N ILE A 51 -7.57 -40.42 -23.77
CA ILE A 51 -7.92 -40.16 -25.17
C ILE A 51 -6.83 -40.69 -26.09
N CYS A 52 -5.56 -40.35 -25.83
CA CYS A 52 -4.42 -40.85 -26.61
C CYS A 52 -4.32 -42.38 -26.57
N LYS A 53 -4.60 -43.02 -25.44
CA LYS A 53 -4.61 -44.47 -25.28
C LYS A 53 -5.75 -45.12 -26.05
N THR A 54 -6.92 -44.47 -26.10
CA THR A 54 -8.10 -44.99 -26.83
C THR A 54 -7.93 -44.91 -28.33
N PHE A 55 -7.23 -43.89 -28.83
CA PHE A 55 -6.97 -43.72 -30.29
C PHE A 55 -5.76 -44.48 -30.80
N ARG A 56 -4.88 -45.00 -29.94
CA ARG A 56 -3.67 -45.72 -30.33
C ARG A 56 -3.78 -47.17 -29.91
N ASN A 57 -4.24 -48.04 -30.83
CA ASN A 57 -4.35 -49.49 -30.61
C ASN A 57 -3.07 -50.07 -29.98
N ASN A 58 -3.16 -50.49 -28.73
CA ASN A 58 -2.35 -51.40 -27.94
C ASN A 58 -1.01 -51.91 -28.48
N LYS A 59 0.12 -51.27 -28.14
CA LYS A 59 1.43 -51.94 -27.97
C LYS A 59 2.18 -51.32 -26.79
N LEU A 60 2.67 -52.16 -25.89
CA LEU A 60 3.14 -51.90 -24.52
C LEU A 60 4.65 -51.58 -24.42
N GLU A 61 5.23 -50.88 -25.40
CA GLU A 61 6.56 -50.27 -25.19
C GLU A 61 6.49 -48.86 -24.61
N ILE A 62 5.38 -48.53 -24.04
CA ILE A 62 5.00 -47.20 -23.60
C ILE A 62 5.35 -46.96 -22.11
N LEU A 63 5.73 -47.96 -21.33
CA LEU A 63 5.87 -47.79 -19.88
C LEU A 63 7.03 -46.87 -19.50
N ASP A 64 8.15 -46.98 -20.20
CA ASP A 64 9.33 -46.16 -19.88
C ASP A 64 9.14 -44.70 -20.29
N TRP A 65 8.54 -44.47 -21.44
CA TRP A 65 8.24 -43.10 -21.94
C TRP A 65 7.09 -42.45 -21.15
N THR A 66 6.10 -43.23 -20.66
CA THR A 66 5.01 -42.69 -19.85
C THR A 66 5.49 -42.27 -18.46
N VAL A 67 6.42 -42.99 -17.86
CA VAL A 67 7.02 -42.60 -16.57
C VAL A 67 7.88 -41.35 -16.73
N PHE A 68 8.70 -41.28 -17.80
CA PHE A 68 9.51 -40.08 -18.05
C PHE A 68 8.64 -38.86 -18.34
N PHE A 69 7.61 -39.00 -19.20
CA PHE A 69 6.65 -37.91 -19.45
C PHE A 69 5.83 -37.57 -18.22
N ALA A 70 5.49 -38.51 -17.36
CA ALA A 70 4.80 -38.24 -16.10
C ALA A 70 5.68 -37.40 -15.14
N MET A 71 6.95 -37.75 -14.98
CA MET A 71 7.89 -36.99 -14.14
C MET A 71 8.19 -35.60 -14.72
N ALA A 72 8.42 -35.48 -16.01
CA ALA A 72 8.63 -34.19 -16.67
C ALA A 72 7.35 -33.32 -16.63
N SER A 73 6.17 -33.94 -16.75
CA SER A 73 4.89 -33.24 -16.70
C SER A 73 4.57 -32.67 -15.31
N VAL A 74 5.01 -33.32 -14.22
CA VAL A 74 4.83 -32.78 -12.86
C VAL A 74 5.50 -31.41 -12.70
N ALA A 75 6.76 -31.30 -13.14
CA ALA A 75 7.48 -30.03 -13.09
C ALA A 75 6.87 -28.97 -14.02
N CYS A 76 6.44 -29.38 -15.23
CA CYS A 76 5.76 -28.48 -16.17
C CYS A 76 4.39 -28.05 -15.66
N VAL A 77 3.60 -28.96 -15.08
CA VAL A 77 2.28 -28.66 -14.50
C VAL A 77 2.41 -27.69 -13.34
N GLN A 78 3.38 -27.88 -12.45
CA GLN A 78 3.65 -26.93 -11.37
C GLN A 78 4.05 -25.57 -11.88
N GLY A 79 4.98 -25.50 -12.85
CA GLY A 79 5.40 -24.23 -13.47
C GLY A 79 4.25 -23.50 -14.17
N ILE A 80 3.42 -24.22 -14.93
CA ILE A 80 2.23 -23.66 -15.58
C ILE A 80 1.19 -23.23 -14.56
N ALA A 81 0.94 -24.05 -13.51
CA ALA A 81 0.03 -23.69 -12.43
C ALA A 81 0.48 -22.40 -11.71
N GLU A 82 1.79 -22.23 -11.50
CA GLU A 82 2.35 -21.01 -10.93
C GLU A 82 2.17 -19.78 -11.84
N LEU A 83 2.39 -19.94 -13.14
CA LEU A 83 2.18 -18.87 -14.12
C LEU A 83 0.70 -18.47 -14.20
N ILE A 84 -0.20 -19.47 -14.28
CA ILE A 84 -1.65 -19.23 -14.32
C ILE A 84 -2.11 -18.60 -13.01
N GLN A 85 -1.62 -19.07 -11.86
CA GLN A 85 -1.91 -18.48 -10.56
C GLN A 85 -1.47 -17.02 -10.49
N GLN A 86 -0.23 -16.73 -10.92
CA GLN A 86 0.24 -15.33 -10.97
C GLN A 86 -0.62 -14.47 -11.89
N PHE A 87 -1.00 -14.99 -13.04
CA PHE A 87 -1.85 -14.26 -14.01
C PHE A 87 -3.27 -14.03 -13.47
N LEU A 88 -3.88 -15.06 -12.87
CA LEU A 88 -5.22 -14.96 -12.28
C LEU A 88 -5.23 -14.10 -11.02
N MET A 89 -4.24 -14.24 -10.15
CA MET A 89 -4.10 -13.39 -8.96
C MET A 89 -3.95 -11.91 -9.35
N ASN A 90 -3.15 -11.62 -10.37
CA ASN A 90 -3.03 -10.25 -10.88
C ASN A 90 -4.36 -9.68 -11.42
N ARG A 91 -5.25 -10.52 -11.95
CA ARG A 91 -6.59 -10.09 -12.44
C ARG A 91 -7.66 -9.99 -11.34
N VAL A 92 -7.59 -10.85 -10.32
CA VAL A 92 -8.54 -10.83 -9.19
C VAL A 92 -8.23 -9.68 -8.22
N GLU A 93 -6.99 -9.20 -8.21
CA GLU A 93 -6.54 -8.07 -7.40
C GLU A 93 -7.18 -6.72 -7.77
N ASP A 94 -7.77 -6.61 -8.97
CA ASP A 94 -8.52 -5.43 -9.42
C ASP A 94 -9.85 -5.20 -8.68
N SER A 95 -10.18 -6.03 -7.69
CA SER A 95 -11.44 -5.90 -6.95
C SER A 95 -11.38 -4.87 -5.80
N VAL A 96 -10.20 -4.55 -5.30
CA VAL A 96 -10.02 -3.48 -4.30
C VAL A 96 -9.82 -2.17 -5.03
N LYS A 97 -10.89 -1.39 -5.13
CA LYS A 97 -10.88 -0.20 -5.96
C LYS A 97 -10.58 1.04 -5.14
N LEU A 98 -9.34 1.46 -5.27
CA LEU A 98 -8.91 2.84 -5.05
C LEU A 98 -8.71 3.49 -6.42
N GLU A 99 -8.98 4.77 -6.54
CA GLU A 99 -8.78 5.52 -7.79
C GLU A 99 -7.31 5.48 -8.20
N GLU A 100 -7.05 4.98 -9.40
CA GLU A 100 -5.69 4.90 -9.97
C GLU A 100 -5.40 6.07 -10.91
N ASN A 101 -6.42 6.82 -11.33
CA ASN A 101 -6.22 8.07 -12.06
C ASN A 101 -5.91 9.20 -11.09
N TYR A 102 -4.65 9.31 -10.69
CA TYR A 102 -4.19 10.28 -9.71
C TYR A 102 -4.34 11.73 -10.18
N GLU A 103 -4.30 11.98 -11.49
CA GLU A 103 -4.59 13.31 -12.04
C GLU A 103 -6.06 13.69 -11.85
N ARG A 104 -6.97 12.72 -12.01
CA ARG A 104 -8.38 12.94 -11.72
C ARG A 104 -8.59 13.30 -10.26
N LEU A 105 -7.92 12.61 -9.33
CA LEU A 105 -7.99 12.96 -7.91
C LEU A 105 -7.47 14.38 -7.64
N CYS A 106 -6.34 14.77 -8.22
CA CYS A 106 -5.82 16.13 -8.08
C CYS A 106 -6.78 17.19 -8.64
N LYS A 107 -7.47 16.91 -9.76
CA LYS A 107 -8.48 17.80 -10.34
C LYS A 107 -9.77 17.85 -9.53
N MET A 108 -10.12 16.76 -8.85
CA MET A 108 -11.30 16.67 -8.00
C MET A 108 -11.18 17.55 -6.74
N TYR A 109 -9.94 17.78 -6.28
CA TYR A 109 -9.63 18.60 -5.11
C TYR A 109 -8.67 19.74 -5.49
N PRO A 110 -9.11 20.75 -6.26
CA PRO A 110 -8.27 21.85 -6.66
C PRO A 110 -7.85 22.68 -5.45
N GLU A 111 -6.70 23.32 -5.55
CA GLU A 111 -6.29 24.30 -4.58
C GLU A 111 -7.25 25.49 -4.60
N ILE A 112 -7.66 25.96 -3.42
CA ILE A 112 -8.60 27.05 -3.24
C ILE A 112 -7.90 28.11 -2.40
N SER A 113 -7.65 29.25 -3.01
CA SER A 113 -7.09 30.42 -2.35
C SER A 113 -8.20 31.35 -1.88
N TYR A 114 -8.14 31.81 -0.64
CA TYR A 114 -9.06 32.79 -0.06
C TYR A 114 -8.46 34.19 -0.09
N GLU A 115 -9.31 35.21 -0.05
CA GLU A 115 -8.89 36.63 -0.06
C GLU A 115 -7.99 37.00 1.14
N ASP A 116 -8.14 36.32 2.27
CA ASP A 116 -7.32 36.49 3.46
C ASP A 116 -5.95 35.79 3.41
N GLY A 117 -5.60 35.23 2.25
CA GLY A 117 -4.33 34.52 2.01
C GLY A 117 -4.29 33.06 2.51
N ARG A 118 -5.38 32.56 3.09
CA ARG A 118 -5.47 31.12 3.40
C ARG A 118 -5.60 30.31 2.13
N VAL A 119 -5.04 29.11 2.16
CA VAL A 119 -5.12 28.14 1.07
C VAL A 119 -5.73 26.85 1.61
N ALA A 120 -6.80 26.39 0.96
CA ALA A 120 -7.35 25.06 1.21
C ALA A 120 -6.90 24.10 0.11
N ASN A 121 -6.91 22.81 0.43
CA ASN A 121 -6.49 21.74 -0.47
C ASN A 121 -5.06 21.92 -1.01
N ALA A 122 -4.11 22.34 -0.17
CA ALA A 122 -2.71 22.45 -0.56
C ALA A 122 -2.12 21.06 -0.85
N LEU A 123 -2.19 20.63 -2.11
CA LEU A 123 -1.62 19.37 -2.54
C LEU A 123 -0.10 19.46 -2.63
N VAL A 124 0.57 18.36 -2.34
CA VAL A 124 2.02 18.25 -2.54
C VAL A 124 2.35 18.44 -4.02
N VAL A 125 3.26 19.35 -4.30
CA VAL A 125 3.80 19.64 -5.63
C VAL A 125 5.32 19.45 -5.61
N TYR A 126 5.84 18.88 -6.67
CA TYR A 126 7.28 18.71 -6.85
C TYR A 126 7.70 19.13 -8.25
N ASN A 127 8.72 19.99 -8.31
CA ASN A 127 9.38 20.39 -9.55
C ASN A 127 10.49 19.40 -9.84
N ASN A 128 10.27 18.53 -10.81
CA ASN A 128 11.23 17.51 -11.21
C ASN A 128 12.47 18.14 -11.81
N PRO A 129 13.68 17.68 -11.43
CA PRO A 129 14.93 18.23 -11.93
C PRO A 129 15.10 17.93 -13.43
N LYS A 130 15.61 18.91 -14.17
CA LYS A 130 16.01 18.72 -15.57
C LYS A 130 17.17 17.73 -15.64
N GLY A 131 17.14 16.83 -16.61
CA GLY A 131 18.19 15.85 -16.84
C GLY A 131 17.70 14.53 -17.43
N LYS A 132 18.60 13.57 -17.53
CA LYS A 132 18.35 12.28 -18.22
C LYS A 132 17.12 11.53 -17.73
N ASN A 133 16.87 11.53 -16.44
CA ASN A 133 15.70 10.85 -15.86
C ASN A 133 14.39 11.50 -16.31
N LEU A 134 14.32 12.83 -16.35
CA LEU A 134 13.14 13.57 -16.82
C LEU A 134 12.94 13.36 -18.33
N ASP A 135 14.02 13.49 -19.11
CA ASP A 135 13.99 13.26 -20.56
C ASP A 135 13.56 11.84 -20.90
N TYR A 136 14.04 10.84 -20.12
CA TYR A 136 13.66 9.45 -20.28
C TYR A 136 12.15 9.25 -20.09
N ILE A 137 11.58 9.71 -18.98
CA ILE A 137 10.18 9.47 -18.66
C ILE A 137 9.24 10.30 -19.55
N ASN A 138 9.60 11.54 -19.88
CA ASN A 138 8.82 12.38 -20.79
C ASN A 138 8.70 11.72 -22.18
N ARG A 139 9.80 11.19 -22.71
CA ARG A 139 9.80 10.44 -23.98
C ARG A 139 8.99 9.15 -23.87
N LYS A 140 9.19 8.38 -22.79
CA LYS A 140 8.53 7.10 -22.58
C LYS A 140 7.02 7.24 -22.45
N ARG A 141 6.55 8.21 -21.67
CA ARG A 141 5.14 8.42 -21.39
C ARG A 141 4.48 9.48 -22.28
N LYS A 142 5.22 10.11 -23.17
CA LYS A 142 4.79 11.17 -24.11
C LYS A 142 4.06 12.32 -23.41
N LYS A 143 4.56 12.74 -22.27
CA LYS A 143 4.00 13.79 -21.42
C LYS A 143 5.10 14.55 -20.71
N ASP A 144 4.90 15.86 -20.47
CA ASP A 144 5.79 16.66 -19.64
C ASP A 144 5.49 16.45 -18.15
N TYR A 145 6.52 16.08 -17.41
CA TYR A 145 6.49 15.87 -15.96
C TYR A 145 7.43 16.83 -15.22
N SER A 146 7.77 17.98 -15.80
CA SER A 146 8.62 18.99 -15.17
C SER A 146 8.06 19.47 -13.83
N GLU A 147 6.73 19.61 -13.74
CA GLU A 147 6.00 19.82 -12.49
C GLU A 147 5.04 18.65 -12.29
N HIS A 148 5.00 18.11 -11.08
CA HIS A 148 4.09 17.01 -10.74
C HIS A 148 3.35 17.29 -9.44
N ARG A 149 2.03 17.07 -9.46
CA ARG A 149 1.12 17.25 -8.33
C ARG A 149 0.62 15.89 -7.86
N PHE A 150 0.63 15.69 -6.55
CA PHE A 150 0.26 14.42 -5.92
C PHE A 150 -1.14 14.50 -5.29
N PRO A 151 -1.94 13.42 -5.30
CA PRO A 151 -3.18 13.34 -4.56
C PRO A 151 -2.91 13.15 -3.05
N VAL A 152 -2.13 14.04 -2.49
CA VAL A 152 -1.68 14.05 -1.10
C VAL A 152 -1.78 15.48 -0.59
N LEU A 153 -2.61 15.68 0.44
CA LEU A 153 -2.82 16.97 1.06
C LEU A 153 -1.73 17.21 2.12
N GLN A 154 -0.93 18.25 1.94
CA GLN A 154 0.06 18.67 2.94
C GLN A 154 -0.62 19.51 4.01
N GLU A 155 -0.68 19.01 5.24
CA GLU A 155 -1.31 19.72 6.38
C GLU A 155 -0.29 20.56 7.16
N ALA A 156 0.90 20.02 7.39
CA ALA A 156 1.97 20.72 8.08
C ALA A 156 3.35 20.23 7.66
N MET A 157 4.32 21.15 7.68
CA MET A 157 5.76 20.84 7.60
C MET A 157 6.43 21.36 8.87
N PHE A 158 7.30 20.53 9.45
CA PHE A 158 7.93 20.84 10.73
C PHE A 158 9.43 21.10 10.58
N GLN A 159 9.96 21.99 11.41
CA GLN A 159 11.39 22.23 11.51
C GLN A 159 11.95 21.85 12.87
N HIS A 160 11.38 21.99 13.86
CA HIS A 160 11.57 21.64 15.24
C HIS A 160 10.26 22.05 15.90
N PHE A 161 9.54 21.10 16.43
CA PHE A 161 8.20 21.39 16.92
C PHE A 161 7.90 20.55 18.16
N LYS A 162 6.95 21.04 18.92
CA LYS A 162 6.41 20.27 20.04
C LYS A 162 5.19 19.49 19.55
N LEU A 163 5.23 18.18 19.66
CA LEU A 163 4.05 17.34 19.45
C LEU A 163 3.25 17.29 20.74
N ILE A 164 1.93 17.44 20.63
CA ILE A 164 0.97 17.27 21.72
C ILE A 164 0.01 16.15 21.31
N ILE A 165 -0.15 15.16 22.18
CA ILE A 165 -1.11 14.09 21.96
C ILE A 165 -2.22 14.23 22.99
N ASP A 166 -3.45 14.44 22.51
CA ASP A 166 -4.67 14.45 23.28
C ASP A 166 -5.47 13.19 22.97
N ASP A 167 -5.41 12.22 23.88
CA ASP A 167 -5.94 10.89 23.69
C ASP A 167 -7.23 10.66 24.49
N SER A 168 -8.38 10.55 23.81
CA SER A 168 -9.68 10.38 24.45
C SER A 168 -9.97 8.94 24.89
N LYS A 169 -9.24 7.93 24.42
CA LYS A 169 -9.51 6.49 24.59
C LYS A 169 -10.85 6.00 24.04
N GLU A 170 -11.67 6.86 23.44
CA GLU A 170 -12.96 6.51 22.84
C GLU A 170 -12.78 5.51 21.70
N GLN A 171 -13.82 4.73 21.42
CA GLN A 171 -13.86 3.82 20.27
C GLN A 171 -14.56 4.52 19.09
N TYR A 172 -14.03 4.29 17.90
CA TYR A 172 -14.67 4.68 16.67
C TYR A 172 -15.85 3.75 16.36
N GLU A 173 -16.95 4.33 15.95
CA GLU A 173 -18.12 3.60 15.49
C GLU A 173 -18.31 3.82 13.99
N LEU A 174 -18.53 2.72 13.28
CA LEU A 174 -18.84 2.78 11.85
C LEU A 174 -20.20 3.46 11.63
N PRO A 175 -20.30 4.44 10.72
CA PRO A 175 -21.58 5.00 10.29
C PRO A 175 -22.56 3.91 9.86
N GLU A 176 -23.84 4.09 10.16
CA GLU A 176 -24.89 3.11 9.89
C GLU A 176 -24.88 2.63 8.44
N ARG A 177 -24.81 3.55 7.49
CA ARG A 177 -24.75 3.21 6.06
C ARG A 177 -23.56 2.32 5.68
N ILE A 178 -22.40 2.48 6.31
CA ILE A 178 -21.23 1.63 6.09
C ILE A 178 -21.43 0.27 6.79
N ARG A 179 -22.03 0.29 7.97
CA ARG A 179 -22.33 -0.92 8.75
C ARG A 179 -23.30 -1.85 8.02
N GLU A 180 -24.32 -1.31 7.39
CA GLU A 180 -25.30 -2.06 6.57
C GLU A 180 -24.61 -2.78 5.40
N HIS A 181 -23.58 -2.20 4.81
CA HIS A 181 -22.81 -2.78 3.69
C HIS A 181 -21.50 -3.42 4.09
N TYR A 182 -21.28 -3.65 5.40
CA TYR A 182 -19.99 -4.13 5.94
C TYR A 182 -19.47 -5.38 5.23
N SER A 183 -20.29 -6.40 5.13
CA SER A 183 -19.89 -7.68 4.53
C SER A 183 -19.48 -7.55 3.06
N GLU A 184 -20.16 -6.70 2.31
CA GLU A 184 -19.88 -6.46 0.90
C GLU A 184 -18.58 -5.69 0.72
N LEU A 185 -18.39 -4.62 1.50
CA LEU A 185 -17.15 -3.82 1.50
C LEU A 185 -15.94 -4.65 1.96
N PHE A 186 -16.15 -5.52 2.96
CA PHE A 186 -15.09 -6.39 3.48
C PHE A 186 -14.66 -7.47 2.47
N GLN A 187 -15.60 -8.01 1.69
CA GLN A 187 -15.30 -8.99 0.63
C GLN A 187 -14.40 -8.44 -0.49
N ALA A 188 -14.30 -7.13 -0.65
CA ALA A 188 -13.34 -6.51 -1.57
C ALA A 188 -11.88 -6.88 -1.24
N HIS A 189 -11.62 -7.38 -0.02
CA HIS A 189 -10.28 -7.76 0.47
C HIS A 189 -10.05 -9.28 0.55
N ASP A 190 -10.91 -10.13 -0.03
CA ASP A 190 -10.84 -11.61 0.07
C ASP A 190 -9.50 -12.19 -0.41
N THR A 191 -8.73 -11.45 -1.22
CA THR A 191 -7.41 -11.89 -1.71
C THR A 191 -6.25 -11.53 -0.79
N SER A 192 -6.51 -10.73 0.26
CA SER A 192 -5.49 -10.26 1.18
C SER A 192 -5.37 -11.15 2.41
N ASN A 193 -4.16 -11.27 2.97
CA ASN A 193 -3.98 -11.91 4.26
C ASN A 193 -4.22 -10.86 5.36
N ILE A 194 -5.40 -10.90 5.97
CA ILE A 194 -5.85 -9.88 6.91
C ILE A 194 -6.15 -10.49 8.27
N TYR A 195 -5.74 -9.78 9.31
CA TYR A 195 -6.11 -10.05 10.70
C TYR A 195 -6.50 -8.73 11.38
N ASN A 196 -7.45 -8.79 12.29
CA ASN A 196 -7.87 -7.58 12.99
C ASN A 196 -6.88 -7.20 14.09
N GLN A 197 -6.68 -5.91 14.25
CA GLN A 197 -5.89 -5.34 15.33
C GLN A 197 -6.41 -3.95 15.70
N LEU A 198 -6.23 -3.58 16.96
CA LEU A 198 -6.55 -2.25 17.45
C LEU A 198 -5.49 -1.25 16.98
N ASN A 199 -5.94 -0.14 16.42
CA ASN A 199 -5.10 0.95 15.91
C ASN A 199 -5.50 2.29 16.56
N ILE A 200 -4.61 3.26 16.49
CA ILE A 200 -4.88 4.64 16.89
C ILE A 200 -5.53 5.36 15.71
N LYS A 201 -6.71 5.95 15.92
CA LYS A 201 -7.40 6.84 14.97
C LYS A 201 -7.03 8.29 15.27
N VAL A 202 -6.82 9.08 14.23
CA VAL A 202 -6.81 10.55 14.36
C VAL A 202 -8.23 11.07 14.21
N LYS A 203 -8.76 11.70 15.26
CA LYS A 203 -10.05 12.38 15.28
C LYS A 203 -9.93 13.78 14.68
N ALA A 204 -8.88 14.49 15.06
CA ALA A 204 -8.52 15.80 14.53
C ALA A 204 -7.03 16.06 14.73
N TRP A 205 -6.50 17.02 14.02
CA TRP A 205 -5.21 17.61 14.32
C TRP A 205 -5.19 19.09 13.96
N GLU A 206 -4.35 19.85 14.64
CA GLU A 206 -4.25 21.29 14.44
C GLU A 206 -2.88 21.85 14.85
N MET A 207 -2.48 22.93 14.21
CA MET A 207 -1.35 23.73 14.65
C MET A 207 -1.82 24.74 15.68
N THR A 208 -1.26 24.66 16.88
CA THR A 208 -1.52 25.58 18.00
C THR A 208 -0.32 26.51 18.20
N ARG A 209 -0.46 27.49 19.10
CA ARG A 209 0.66 28.37 19.50
C ARG A 209 1.78 27.61 20.23
N THR A 210 1.46 26.47 20.84
CA THR A 210 2.37 25.68 21.68
C THR A 210 2.93 24.46 20.96
N GLY A 211 2.41 24.10 19.78
CA GLY A 211 2.86 22.95 19.02
C GLY A 211 1.79 22.38 18.10
N PHE A 212 2.06 21.21 17.54
CA PHE A 212 1.09 20.46 16.76
C PHE A 212 0.33 19.49 17.64
N CYS A 213 -0.98 19.66 17.73
CA CYS A 213 -1.85 18.82 18.54
C CYS A 213 -2.53 17.74 17.69
N ILE A 214 -2.49 16.50 18.16
CA ILE A 214 -3.19 15.35 17.53
C ILE A 214 -4.21 14.82 18.55
N HIS A 215 -5.49 14.95 18.22
CA HIS A 215 -6.59 14.37 18.99
C HIS A 215 -6.82 12.94 18.51
N THR A 216 -6.74 11.97 19.42
CA THR A 216 -6.79 10.56 19.08
C THR A 216 -7.90 9.79 19.76
N MET A 217 -8.27 8.68 19.16
CA MET A 217 -9.20 7.69 19.69
C MET A 217 -8.82 6.30 19.17
N ARG A 218 -9.62 5.28 19.39
CA ARG A 218 -9.37 3.90 18.96
C ARG A 218 -10.17 3.55 17.72
N THR A 219 -9.58 2.72 16.86
CA THR A 219 -10.24 2.08 15.70
C THR A 219 -9.62 0.70 15.48
N THR A 220 -10.20 -0.09 14.59
CA THR A 220 -9.62 -1.38 14.23
C THR A 220 -9.08 -1.36 12.80
N TYR A 221 -8.21 -2.31 12.49
CA TYR A 221 -7.74 -2.48 11.12
C TYR A 221 -8.89 -2.83 10.17
N PHE A 222 -9.86 -3.62 10.64
CA PHE A 222 -11.04 -3.99 9.85
C PHE A 222 -11.92 -2.78 9.52
N ASP A 223 -12.06 -1.81 10.44
CA ASP A 223 -12.76 -0.56 10.13
C ASP A 223 -12.09 0.18 8.96
N SER A 224 -10.76 0.14 8.89
CA SER A 224 -10.04 0.77 7.78
C SER A 224 -10.25 0.03 6.45
N LEU A 225 -10.47 -1.28 6.47
CA LEU A 225 -10.74 -2.07 5.27
C LEU A 225 -12.10 -1.72 4.65
N VAL A 226 -13.10 -1.42 5.48
CA VAL A 226 -14.45 -1.06 5.01
C VAL A 226 -14.67 0.45 4.90
N THR A 227 -13.63 1.25 5.13
CA THR A 227 -13.66 2.71 4.97
C THR A 227 -12.54 3.19 4.04
N ASN A 228 -11.39 3.61 4.59
CA ASN A 228 -10.30 4.23 3.82
C ASN A 228 -9.77 3.38 2.65
N ARG A 229 -9.86 2.04 2.72
CA ARG A 229 -9.27 1.14 1.73
C ARG A 229 -10.22 0.65 0.66
N VAL A 230 -11.46 1.14 0.68
CA VAL A 230 -12.50 0.82 -0.32
C VAL A 230 -13.18 2.07 -0.86
N MET A 231 -12.46 3.19 -0.88
CA MET A 231 -13.00 4.51 -1.24
C MET A 231 -13.75 4.52 -2.58
N ASP A 232 -13.28 3.76 -3.54
CA ASP A 232 -13.80 3.75 -4.90
C ASP A 232 -14.44 2.40 -5.29
N TYR A 233 -14.64 1.50 -4.30
CA TYR A 233 -15.42 0.28 -4.49
C TYR A 233 -16.91 0.63 -4.57
N ALA A 234 -17.53 0.32 -5.71
CA ALA A 234 -18.96 0.55 -5.92
C ALA A 234 -19.78 -0.68 -5.45
N TRP A 235 -20.57 -0.54 -4.40
CA TRP A 235 -21.52 -1.58 -3.96
C TRP A 235 -22.88 -1.47 -4.67
N GLN A 236 -23.19 -0.28 -5.22
CA GLN A 236 -24.33 -0.01 -6.11
C GLN A 236 -23.83 0.87 -7.27
N PRO A 237 -24.56 1.00 -8.37
CA PRO A 237 -24.21 1.91 -9.46
C PRO A 237 -23.90 3.31 -8.92
N GLU A 238 -22.70 3.81 -9.22
CA GLU A 238 -22.17 5.13 -8.83
C GLU A 238 -22.07 5.40 -7.32
N GLN A 239 -22.42 4.45 -6.45
CA GLN A 239 -22.29 4.59 -5.00
C GLN A 239 -20.95 4.06 -4.51
N THR A 240 -20.00 4.96 -4.34
CA THR A 240 -18.74 4.72 -3.68
C THR A 240 -18.63 5.58 -2.42
N LEU A 241 -17.77 5.21 -1.48
CA LEU A 241 -17.53 6.06 -0.30
C LEU A 241 -17.01 7.45 -0.71
N ARG A 242 -16.19 7.52 -1.77
CA ARG A 242 -15.71 8.80 -2.29
C ARG A 242 -16.85 9.69 -2.78
N ASN A 243 -17.73 9.16 -3.58
CA ASN A 243 -18.86 9.95 -4.13
C ASN A 243 -19.84 10.41 -3.05
N ILE A 244 -19.92 9.68 -1.93
CA ILE A 244 -20.86 10.01 -0.84
C ILE A 244 -20.25 10.99 0.15
N TYR A 245 -18.98 10.76 0.56
CA TYR A 245 -18.38 11.46 1.69
C TYR A 245 -17.20 12.37 1.31
N MET A 246 -16.62 12.21 0.11
CA MET A 246 -15.43 12.93 -0.35
C MET A 246 -15.57 13.43 -1.80
N TYR A 247 -16.75 13.92 -2.17
CA TYR A 247 -17.08 14.28 -3.56
C TYR A 247 -16.38 15.56 -4.08
N GLY A 248 -15.63 16.28 -3.23
CA GLY A 248 -14.97 17.52 -3.63
C GLY A 248 -15.94 18.72 -3.79
N PRO A 249 -15.44 19.91 -4.17
CA PRO A 249 -14.03 20.26 -4.32
C PRO A 249 -13.27 20.41 -3.00
N TYR A 250 -13.99 20.54 -1.87
CA TYR A 250 -13.41 20.75 -0.55
C TYR A 250 -13.07 19.44 0.13
N ILE A 251 -11.88 19.40 0.71
CA ILE A 251 -11.48 18.32 1.61
C ILE A 251 -11.86 18.71 3.02
N ARG A 252 -12.85 18.02 3.58
CA ARG A 252 -13.30 18.27 4.96
C ARG A 252 -12.20 18.01 5.98
N PRO A 253 -12.17 18.75 7.11
CA PRO A 253 -11.23 18.47 8.18
C PRO A 253 -11.43 17.06 8.75
N LEU A 254 -10.40 16.52 9.42
CA LEU A 254 -10.46 15.19 10.02
C LEU A 254 -11.56 15.05 11.06
N SER A 255 -11.89 16.12 11.77
CA SER A 255 -12.98 16.17 12.77
C SER A 255 -14.36 15.87 12.18
N GLU A 256 -14.56 16.11 10.88
CA GLU A 256 -15.80 15.81 10.17
C GLU A 256 -15.75 14.50 9.37
N SER A 257 -14.61 13.82 9.37
CA SER A 257 -14.44 12.60 8.60
C SER A 257 -15.12 11.40 9.26
N VAL A 258 -15.93 10.73 8.50
CA VAL A 258 -16.66 9.52 8.91
C VAL A 258 -15.82 8.23 8.83
N PHE A 259 -14.57 8.30 8.36
CA PHE A 259 -13.72 7.13 8.14
C PHE A 259 -12.93 6.73 9.37
N SER A 260 -12.41 5.52 9.36
CA SER A 260 -11.53 4.96 10.40
C SER A 260 -10.30 5.84 10.64
N ASN A 261 -9.70 6.42 9.59
CA ASN A 261 -8.57 7.35 9.68
C ASN A 261 -7.50 6.93 10.69
N HIS A 262 -7.16 5.63 10.69
CA HIS A 262 -6.08 5.17 11.55
C HIS A 262 -4.78 5.88 11.18
N LEU A 263 -4.07 6.37 12.19
CA LEU A 263 -2.80 7.06 12.02
C LEU A 263 -1.80 6.12 11.34
N GLY A 264 -1.25 6.57 10.23
CA GLY A 264 -0.12 5.92 9.59
C GLY A 264 1.15 6.75 9.73
N PHE A 265 2.25 6.13 9.40
CA PHE A 265 3.51 6.84 9.22
C PHE A 265 4.34 6.25 8.10
N ASN A 266 5.02 7.13 7.40
CA ASN A 266 6.06 6.81 6.44
C ASN A 266 7.39 7.39 6.92
N GLY A 267 8.48 6.68 6.67
CA GLY A 267 9.77 7.15 7.12
C GLY A 267 10.91 6.75 6.21
N PHE A 268 11.96 7.55 6.24
CA PHE A 268 13.21 7.30 5.56
C PHE A 268 14.32 7.13 6.59
N ILE A 269 15.10 6.07 6.41
CA ILE A 269 16.26 5.78 7.24
C ILE A 269 17.52 6.06 6.41
N ILE A 270 18.36 6.94 6.91
CA ILE A 270 19.66 7.26 6.30
C ILE A 270 20.73 6.45 7.04
N SER A 271 21.38 5.55 6.32
CA SER A 271 22.52 4.77 6.85
C SER A 271 23.73 5.65 7.13
N SER A 272 24.70 5.15 7.90
CA SER A 272 25.92 5.90 8.24
C SER A 272 26.77 6.27 7.01
N ASP A 273 26.65 5.53 5.93
CA ASP A 273 27.28 5.77 4.63
C ASP A 273 26.38 6.51 3.63
N GLY A 274 25.30 7.16 4.10
CA GLY A 274 24.46 8.06 3.32
C GLY A 274 23.55 7.36 2.31
N MET A 275 23.10 6.15 2.57
CA MET A 275 22.20 5.40 1.70
C MET A 275 20.80 5.29 2.30
N ILE A 276 19.77 5.36 1.46
CA ILE A 276 18.36 5.24 1.84
C ILE A 276 17.78 3.97 1.23
N PRO A 277 17.29 3.00 2.01
CA PRO A 277 16.60 1.84 1.50
C PRO A 277 15.12 2.19 1.20
N LEU A 278 14.65 1.87 0.00
CA LEU A 278 13.23 1.80 -0.34
C LEU A 278 12.82 0.33 -0.37
N VAL A 279 11.76 -0.02 0.36
CA VAL A 279 11.34 -1.42 0.52
C VAL A 279 10.29 -1.78 -0.52
N ARG A 280 10.53 -2.87 -1.27
CA ARG A 280 9.53 -3.40 -2.19
C ARG A 280 8.48 -4.19 -1.43
N ARG A 281 7.22 -3.80 -1.61
CA ARG A 281 6.06 -4.46 -0.99
C ARG A 281 5.79 -5.82 -1.66
N ASN A 282 5.33 -6.77 -0.88
CA ASN A 282 4.95 -8.09 -1.38
C ASN A 282 3.57 -8.09 -2.07
N ASN A 283 3.10 -9.28 -2.47
CA ASN A 283 1.83 -9.45 -3.20
C ASN A 283 0.59 -9.61 -2.33
N ILE A 284 0.75 -9.74 -1.00
CA ILE A 284 -0.36 -10.02 -0.07
C ILE A 284 -0.86 -8.81 0.70
N VAL A 285 -0.21 -7.67 0.53
CA VAL A 285 -0.70 -6.41 1.12
C VAL A 285 -2.02 -6.01 0.49
N SER A 286 -2.89 -5.34 1.26
CA SER A 286 -4.22 -4.93 0.79
C SER A 286 -4.19 -3.88 -0.33
N ILE A 287 -3.13 -3.08 -0.43
CA ILE A 287 -2.93 -2.06 -1.47
C ILE A 287 -1.44 -1.92 -1.84
N GLY A 288 -1.17 -1.43 -3.06
CA GLY A 288 0.20 -1.13 -3.53
C GLY A 288 1.08 -2.37 -3.67
N LYS A 289 0.53 -3.48 -4.14
CA LYS A 289 1.27 -4.72 -4.40
C LYS A 289 2.40 -4.50 -5.40
N ARG A 290 3.58 -5.07 -5.11
CA ARG A 290 4.80 -4.99 -5.95
C ARG A 290 5.33 -3.57 -6.18
N THR A 291 4.82 -2.56 -5.46
CA THR A 291 5.36 -1.21 -5.51
C THR A 291 6.49 -1.05 -4.50
N TYR A 292 7.36 -0.07 -4.72
CA TYR A 292 8.30 0.37 -3.70
C TYR A 292 7.60 1.33 -2.75
N GLY A 293 7.88 1.20 -1.47
CA GLY A 293 7.49 2.13 -0.42
C GLY A 293 8.65 2.97 0.06
N THR A 294 8.42 3.72 1.10
CA THR A 294 9.46 4.37 1.90
C THR A 294 10.34 3.32 2.61
N SER A 295 11.34 3.71 3.37
CA SER A 295 12.12 2.76 4.17
C SER A 295 11.24 2.01 5.16
N ILE A 296 10.29 2.71 5.76
CA ILE A 296 9.28 2.18 6.69
C ILE A 296 7.91 2.76 6.31
N GLY A 297 6.88 1.94 6.29
CA GLY A 297 5.51 2.38 6.09
C GLY A 297 4.53 1.52 6.87
N ALA A 298 4.00 2.03 7.97
CA ALA A 298 3.16 1.28 8.89
C ALA A 298 1.94 2.07 9.40
N SER A 299 1.04 1.35 10.05
CA SER A 299 -0.07 1.91 10.82
C SER A 299 0.28 1.90 12.31
N MET A 300 -0.22 2.90 13.05
CA MET A 300 -0.03 3.01 14.49
C MET A 300 -0.85 1.93 15.23
N LYS A 301 -0.19 0.82 15.54
CA LYS A 301 -0.78 -0.32 16.25
C LYS A 301 -0.89 -0.01 17.75
N ALA A 302 -2.06 -0.16 18.33
CA ALA A 302 -2.30 0.10 19.75
C ALA A 302 -1.37 -0.73 20.66
N LYS A 303 -1.08 -1.98 20.30
CA LYS A 303 -0.19 -2.86 21.06
C LYS A 303 1.18 -2.25 21.38
N MET A 304 1.71 -1.41 20.50
CA MET A 304 3.03 -0.79 20.64
C MET A 304 2.94 0.66 21.09
N ALA A 305 1.80 1.30 20.84
CA ALA A 305 1.59 2.73 21.02
C ALA A 305 1.01 3.10 22.38
N LEU A 306 0.33 2.18 23.06
CA LEU A 306 -0.32 2.44 24.35
C LEU A 306 0.62 2.12 25.52
N ASP A 307 0.55 2.97 26.54
CA ASP A 307 1.20 2.74 27.82
C ASP A 307 0.40 1.76 28.71
N SER A 308 0.85 1.57 29.96
CA SER A 308 0.20 0.69 30.95
C SER A 308 -1.22 1.15 31.33
N GLU A 309 -1.54 2.43 31.16
CA GLU A 309 -2.88 3.00 31.39
C GLU A 309 -3.76 2.98 30.14
N LEU A 310 -3.33 2.30 29.08
CA LEU A 310 -3.98 2.25 27.77
C LEU A 310 -4.11 3.63 27.11
N LYS A 311 -3.17 4.54 27.38
CA LYS A 311 -3.12 5.87 26.81
C LYS A 311 -2.08 5.95 25.71
N PHE A 312 -2.44 6.59 24.60
CA PHE A 312 -1.50 6.91 23.54
C PHE A 312 -0.67 8.14 23.90
N THR A 313 0.64 8.02 23.83
CA THR A 313 1.60 9.04 24.28
C THR A 313 2.68 9.29 23.22
N GLN A 314 3.47 10.36 23.40
CA GLN A 314 4.65 10.60 22.55
C GLN A 314 5.66 9.45 22.64
N GLU A 315 5.88 8.89 23.83
CA GLU A 315 6.78 7.74 24.00
C GLU A 315 6.21 6.50 23.28
N GLY A 316 4.88 6.30 23.32
CA GLY A 316 4.21 5.25 22.56
C GLY A 316 4.35 5.42 21.03
N LEU A 317 4.27 6.65 20.52
CA LEU A 317 4.54 6.98 19.14
C LEU A 317 5.99 6.64 18.76
N LYS A 318 6.97 7.08 19.57
CA LYS A 318 8.38 6.77 19.37
C LYS A 318 8.64 5.26 19.36
N ASN A 319 8.10 4.55 20.36
CA ASN A 319 8.25 3.11 20.49
C ASN A 319 7.66 2.35 19.29
N SER A 320 6.53 2.81 18.76
CA SER A 320 5.93 2.23 17.56
C SER A 320 6.81 2.42 16.33
N ILE A 321 7.33 3.63 16.12
CA ILE A 321 8.23 3.91 14.98
C ILE A 321 9.49 3.06 15.07
N LEU A 322 10.16 3.08 16.22
CA LEU A 322 11.39 2.30 16.41
C LEU A 322 11.17 0.79 16.32
N GLY A 323 10.00 0.32 16.81
CA GLY A 323 9.62 -1.09 16.69
C GLY A 323 9.40 -1.53 15.24
N GLU A 324 8.74 -0.72 14.41
CA GLU A 324 8.56 -1.05 13.00
C GLU A 324 9.89 -0.99 12.23
N ILE A 325 10.81 -0.09 12.59
CA ILE A 325 12.17 -0.06 12.01
C ILE A 325 12.90 -1.38 12.32
N GLU A 326 12.83 -1.84 13.57
CA GLU A 326 13.44 -3.10 14.00
C GLU A 326 12.79 -4.30 13.29
N ASP A 327 11.47 -4.29 13.17
CA ASP A 327 10.72 -5.38 12.54
C ASP A 327 10.91 -5.44 11.02
N GLU A 328 10.94 -4.32 10.31
CA GLU A 328 11.02 -4.29 8.85
C GLU A 328 12.46 -4.29 8.32
N LEU A 329 13.35 -3.45 8.88
CA LEU A 329 14.72 -3.28 8.39
C LEU A 329 15.76 -4.05 9.21
N LYS A 330 15.38 -4.65 10.35
CA LYS A 330 16.30 -5.35 11.25
C LYS A 330 17.42 -4.45 11.80
N ILE A 331 17.09 -3.17 12.02
CA ILE A 331 17.96 -2.20 12.68
C ILE A 331 17.54 -2.14 14.16
N ASN A 332 18.45 -2.38 15.08
CA ASN A 332 18.15 -2.31 16.51
C ASN A 332 17.78 -0.87 16.91
N ARG A 333 16.87 -0.71 17.84
CA ARG A 333 16.41 0.59 18.35
C ARG A 333 17.55 1.47 18.86
N ASN A 334 18.53 0.85 19.52
CA ASN A 334 19.70 1.55 20.06
C ASN A 334 20.67 2.05 18.99
N ASP A 335 20.55 1.56 17.75
CA ASP A 335 21.34 1.99 16.62
C ASP A 335 20.72 3.17 15.87
N MET A 336 19.52 3.61 16.30
CA MET A 336 18.78 4.72 15.72
C MET A 336 19.07 6.02 16.43
N ILE A 337 19.28 7.08 15.67
CA ILE A 337 19.32 8.47 16.13
C ILE A 337 17.94 9.06 15.83
N PHE A 338 17.06 9.11 16.86
CA PHE A 338 15.67 9.49 16.68
C PHE A 338 15.10 10.25 17.88
N SER A 339 14.53 11.43 17.60
CA SER A 339 13.63 12.16 18.47
C SER A 339 12.36 12.53 17.70
N ILE A 340 11.24 12.72 18.39
CA ILE A 340 9.97 13.11 17.75
C ILE A 340 10.10 14.53 17.18
N GLU A 341 10.66 15.44 17.95
CA GLU A 341 10.72 16.87 17.65
C GLU A 341 11.59 17.18 16.42
N ASP A 342 12.65 16.40 16.20
CA ASP A 342 13.61 16.66 15.12
C ASP A 342 13.36 15.81 13.89
N ASN A 343 12.84 14.60 14.08
CA ASN A 343 12.76 13.63 13.00
C ASN A 343 11.39 13.54 12.32
N ILE A 344 10.28 13.90 12.99
CA ILE A 344 8.99 14.03 12.29
C ILE A 344 9.00 15.36 11.54
N ILE A 345 8.92 15.29 10.21
CA ILE A 345 9.08 16.45 9.32
C ILE A 345 7.79 16.94 8.68
N ALA A 346 6.74 16.12 8.65
CA ALA A 346 5.46 16.52 8.07
C ALA A 346 4.28 15.72 8.64
N ALA A 347 3.09 16.35 8.58
CA ALA A 347 1.80 15.71 8.69
C ALA A 347 1.04 15.92 7.38
N TYR A 348 0.43 14.88 6.84
CA TYR A 348 -0.27 14.93 5.57
C TYR A 348 -1.43 13.93 5.51
N ARG A 349 -2.29 14.09 4.50
CA ARG A 349 -3.42 13.18 4.28
C ARG A 349 -3.33 12.54 2.89
N ASP A 350 -3.49 11.23 2.83
CA ASP A 350 -3.51 10.46 1.58
C ASP A 350 -4.93 10.46 0.99
N LEU A 351 -5.14 11.18 -0.10
CA LEU A 351 -6.45 11.30 -0.74
C LEU A 351 -6.87 10.04 -1.51
N VAL A 352 -5.91 9.20 -1.87
CA VAL A 352 -6.23 7.89 -2.47
C VAL A 352 -6.97 7.03 -1.43
N GLU A 353 -6.53 7.06 -0.18
CA GLU A 353 -7.18 6.41 0.96
C GLU A 353 -8.18 7.35 1.69
N GLY A 354 -8.89 8.23 0.98
CA GLY A 354 -9.94 9.06 1.58
C GLY A 354 -9.46 10.08 2.62
N GLY A 355 -8.27 10.61 2.45
CA GLY A 355 -7.70 11.58 3.39
C GLY A 355 -7.15 10.96 4.66
N LYS A 356 -6.71 9.70 4.61
CA LYS A 356 -6.07 9.02 5.73
C LYS A 356 -4.85 9.79 6.25
N PRO A 357 -4.79 10.09 7.59
CA PRO A 357 -3.70 10.85 8.18
C PRO A 357 -2.41 10.05 8.27
N GLN A 358 -1.31 10.72 7.96
CA GLN A 358 0.04 10.15 7.94
C GLN A 358 1.03 11.14 8.57
N LEU A 359 1.99 10.61 9.31
CA LEU A 359 3.19 11.35 9.71
C LEU A 359 4.37 10.93 8.83
N LEU A 360 5.20 11.88 8.47
CA LEU A 360 6.45 11.62 7.76
C LEU A 360 7.63 11.88 8.67
N PHE A 361 8.56 10.93 8.75
CA PHE A 361 9.79 11.11 9.50
C PHE A 361 11.04 10.79 8.65
N VAL A 362 12.16 11.41 9.03
CA VAL A 362 13.49 11.08 8.51
C VAL A 362 14.43 10.88 9.69
N ALA A 363 15.08 9.72 9.75
CA ALA A 363 15.97 9.38 10.83
C ALA A 363 17.31 8.84 10.31
N ARG A 364 18.33 8.84 11.17
CA ARG A 364 19.63 8.29 10.87
C ARG A 364 19.89 7.05 11.72
N THR A 365 20.70 6.15 11.18
CA THR A 365 21.25 5.03 11.94
C THR A 365 22.77 5.05 11.89
N ILE A 366 23.40 4.53 12.93
CA ILE A 366 24.84 4.31 12.96
C ILE A 366 25.28 3.13 12.08
N ARG A 367 24.33 2.35 11.56
CA ARG A 367 24.59 1.19 10.70
C ARG A 367 24.81 1.61 9.25
N SER A 368 25.78 0.97 8.59
CA SER A 368 26.05 1.11 7.17
C SER A 368 25.02 0.31 6.33
N LYS A 369 24.89 0.64 5.04
CA LYS A 369 24.14 -0.15 4.07
C LYS A 369 24.47 -1.65 4.15
N LYS A 370 25.76 -1.99 4.17
CA LYS A 370 26.22 -3.38 4.19
C LYS A 370 25.75 -4.14 5.43
N GLU A 371 25.77 -3.51 6.61
CA GLU A 371 25.28 -4.12 7.84
C GLU A 371 23.78 -4.35 7.80
N ILE A 372 23.03 -3.33 7.35
CA ILE A 372 21.56 -3.42 7.20
C ILE A 372 21.20 -4.55 6.22
N GLU A 373 21.80 -4.61 5.03
CA GLU A 373 21.57 -5.68 4.06
C GLU A 373 21.91 -7.07 4.62
N THR A 374 23.02 -7.18 5.33
CA THR A 374 23.44 -8.45 5.92
C THR A 374 22.42 -8.96 6.92
N ASN A 375 21.96 -8.12 7.83
CA ASN A 375 20.95 -8.46 8.84
C ASN A 375 19.60 -8.78 8.20
N PHE A 376 19.17 -7.96 7.25
CA PHE A 376 17.93 -8.14 6.51
C PHE A 376 17.89 -9.47 5.75
N ILE A 377 18.98 -9.82 5.04
CA ILE A 377 19.10 -11.08 4.30
C ILE A 377 19.17 -12.27 5.25
N ALA A 378 19.92 -12.16 6.36
CA ALA A 378 20.07 -13.23 7.34
C ALA A 378 18.71 -13.59 7.97
N GLU A 379 17.95 -12.59 8.42
CA GLU A 379 16.63 -12.81 9.00
C GLU A 379 15.61 -13.33 7.96
N LYS A 380 15.67 -12.83 6.72
CA LYS A 380 14.86 -13.36 5.62
C LYS A 380 15.14 -14.85 5.39
N LYS A 381 16.42 -15.26 5.32
CA LYS A 381 16.83 -16.66 5.17
C LYS A 381 16.35 -17.53 6.33
N LYS A 382 16.46 -17.04 7.57
CA LYS A 382 15.99 -17.73 8.78
C LYS A 382 14.48 -17.97 8.72
N LYS A 383 13.70 -16.96 8.36
CA LYS A 383 12.25 -17.05 8.24
C LYS A 383 11.83 -18.00 7.10
N ILE A 384 12.49 -17.95 5.96
CA ILE A 384 12.32 -18.91 4.86
C ILE A 384 12.56 -20.35 5.34
N LYS A 385 13.65 -20.57 6.10
CA LYS A 385 13.96 -21.91 6.63
C LYS A 385 12.89 -22.42 7.62
N GLN A 386 12.33 -21.53 8.45
CA GLN A 386 11.24 -21.87 9.37
C GLN A 386 9.96 -22.21 8.62
N LEU A 387 9.58 -21.41 7.61
CA LEU A 387 8.38 -21.64 6.81
C LEU A 387 8.46 -22.94 6.02
N ARG A 388 9.61 -23.26 5.41
CA ARG A 388 9.85 -24.55 4.74
C ARG A 388 9.71 -25.73 5.70
N LYS A 389 10.19 -25.60 6.95
CA LYS A 389 10.05 -26.65 7.95
C LYS A 389 8.58 -26.89 8.35
N ASN A 390 7.76 -25.83 8.30
CA ASN A 390 6.37 -25.89 8.72
C ASN A 390 5.39 -26.10 7.53
N HIS A 391 5.89 -26.34 6.32
CA HIS A 391 5.09 -26.52 5.09
C HIS A 391 4.15 -25.34 4.78
N TRP A 392 4.57 -24.12 5.07
CA TRP A 392 3.78 -22.91 4.84
C TRP A 392 4.17 -22.26 3.50
N ASP A 393 3.83 -22.92 2.40
CA ASP A 393 4.25 -22.57 1.04
C ASP A 393 3.77 -21.19 0.58
N LYS A 394 2.60 -20.75 1.05
CA LYS A 394 2.06 -19.43 0.71
C LYS A 394 2.92 -18.29 1.28
N GLU A 395 3.21 -18.34 2.59
CA GLU A 395 4.05 -17.33 3.25
C GLU A 395 5.50 -17.37 2.74
N LEU A 396 5.97 -18.55 2.34
CA LEU A 396 7.29 -18.73 1.74
C LEU A 396 7.43 -17.96 0.42
N LYS A 397 6.48 -18.13 -0.51
CA LYS A 397 6.45 -17.37 -1.78
C LYS A 397 6.39 -15.86 -1.56
N GLU A 398 5.60 -15.44 -0.59
CA GLU A 398 5.45 -14.03 -0.21
C GLU A 398 6.78 -13.43 0.24
N LEU A 399 7.55 -14.18 1.02
CA LEU A 399 8.87 -13.77 1.48
C LEU A 399 9.91 -13.78 0.36
N GLU A 400 9.81 -14.71 -0.58
CA GLU A 400 10.72 -14.81 -1.73
C GLU A 400 10.49 -13.67 -2.74
N ASP A 401 9.25 -13.31 -3.04
CA ASP A 401 8.87 -12.28 -4.00
C ASP A 401 8.90 -10.85 -3.45
N GLY A 402 8.68 -10.68 -2.16
CA GLY A 402 8.68 -9.38 -1.47
C GLY A 402 10.03 -9.01 -0.88
N ASN A 403 10.03 -7.86 -0.20
CA ASN A 403 11.15 -7.41 0.64
C ASN A 403 12.48 -7.34 -0.11
N LYS A 404 12.50 -6.68 -1.27
CA LYS A 404 13.74 -6.26 -1.93
C LYS A 404 14.03 -4.81 -1.56
N LEU A 405 15.28 -4.49 -1.32
CA LEU A 405 15.72 -3.13 -1.03
C LEU A 405 16.25 -2.47 -2.32
N LEU A 406 15.73 -1.28 -2.62
CA LEU A 406 16.33 -0.36 -3.59
C LEU A 406 17.06 0.71 -2.80
N TRP A 407 18.34 0.84 -3.00
CA TRP A 407 19.17 1.80 -2.31
C TRP A 407 19.36 3.06 -3.14
N ILE A 408 19.02 4.21 -2.56
CA ILE A 408 19.22 5.52 -3.18
C ILE A 408 20.25 6.29 -2.35
N PRO A 409 21.38 6.72 -2.92
CA PRO A 409 22.33 7.61 -2.24
C PRO A 409 21.67 8.97 -1.97
N VAL A 410 21.89 9.55 -0.79
CA VAL A 410 21.35 10.88 -0.42
C VAL A 410 21.76 11.94 -1.45
N GLN A 411 22.98 11.90 -1.97
CA GLN A 411 23.46 12.82 -2.99
C GLN A 411 22.70 12.74 -4.31
N CYS A 412 22.13 11.56 -4.64
CA CYS A 412 21.35 11.34 -5.87
C CYS A 412 19.90 11.75 -5.74
N LEU A 413 19.42 12.13 -4.56
CA LEU A 413 18.02 12.57 -4.37
C LEU A 413 17.67 13.77 -5.27
N LYS A 414 18.65 14.63 -5.58
CA LYS A 414 18.47 15.78 -6.47
C LYS A 414 18.25 15.42 -7.95
N GLU A 415 18.50 14.17 -8.32
CA GLU A 415 18.37 13.68 -9.70
C GLU A 415 17.10 12.84 -9.89
N LEU A 416 16.38 12.56 -8.80
CA LEU A 416 15.17 11.76 -8.86
C LEU A 416 14.05 12.52 -9.55
N VAL A 417 13.41 11.87 -10.51
CA VAL A 417 12.10 12.28 -11.02
C VAL A 417 11.03 11.52 -10.25
N ILE A 418 10.06 12.26 -9.72
CA ILE A 418 9.04 11.72 -8.83
C ILE A 418 7.67 11.96 -9.43
N LEU A 419 6.92 10.88 -9.60
CA LEU A 419 5.55 10.85 -10.11
C LEU A 419 4.65 10.20 -9.06
N SER A 420 3.35 10.35 -9.15
CA SER A 420 2.42 9.73 -8.21
C SER A 420 2.52 8.20 -8.17
N ASP A 421 2.83 7.58 -9.30
CA ASP A 421 2.86 6.12 -9.47
C ASP A 421 4.27 5.54 -9.59
N ALA A 422 5.31 6.37 -9.64
CA ALA A 422 6.69 5.91 -9.83
C ALA A 422 7.74 6.95 -9.41
N ILE A 423 8.95 6.46 -9.18
CA ILE A 423 10.18 7.27 -9.25
C ILE A 423 11.02 6.80 -10.43
N VAL A 424 11.80 7.73 -11.01
CA VAL A 424 12.79 7.42 -12.04
C VAL A 424 14.18 7.71 -11.50
N TYR A 425 15.01 6.68 -11.50
CA TYR A 425 16.39 6.73 -11.06
C TYR A 425 17.26 5.93 -12.03
N GLU A 426 18.37 6.50 -12.51
CA GLU A 426 19.26 5.87 -13.51
C GLU A 426 18.51 5.39 -14.77
N GLU A 427 17.62 6.26 -15.30
CA GLU A 427 16.78 5.95 -16.47
C GLU A 427 15.93 4.67 -16.32
N LYS A 428 15.63 4.30 -15.08
CA LYS A 428 14.78 3.16 -14.74
C LYS A 428 13.61 3.60 -13.87
N GLU A 429 12.43 3.12 -14.24
CA GLU A 429 11.18 3.41 -13.55
C GLU A 429 10.89 2.37 -12.46
N TYR A 430 10.63 2.83 -11.25
CA TYR A 430 10.26 2.02 -10.09
C TYR A 430 8.87 2.42 -9.63
N ARG A 431 7.91 1.49 -9.73
CA ARG A 431 6.51 1.73 -9.33
C ARG A 431 6.39 2.06 -7.86
N MET A 432 5.57 3.06 -7.54
CA MET A 432 5.29 3.50 -6.18
C MET A 432 3.79 3.77 -5.98
N MET A 433 3.40 3.96 -4.72
CA MET A 433 2.09 4.53 -4.37
C MET A 433 2.24 6.04 -4.16
N PRO A 434 1.20 6.85 -4.44
CA PRO A 434 1.26 8.31 -4.33
C PRO A 434 1.73 8.83 -2.98
N SER A 435 1.28 8.21 -1.89
CA SER A 435 1.70 8.55 -0.52
C SER A 435 3.22 8.40 -0.32
N ALA A 436 3.80 7.31 -0.82
CA ALA A 436 5.24 7.06 -0.72
C ALA A 436 6.04 8.02 -1.62
N SER A 437 5.58 8.26 -2.85
CA SER A 437 6.22 9.20 -3.79
C SER A 437 6.18 10.63 -3.25
N ALA A 438 5.02 11.09 -2.78
CA ALA A 438 4.88 12.41 -2.17
C ALA A 438 5.77 12.56 -0.91
N SER A 439 5.93 11.48 -0.15
CA SER A 439 6.84 11.46 1.01
C SER A 439 8.30 11.71 0.60
N ILE A 440 8.75 11.15 -0.55
CA ILE A 440 10.09 11.45 -1.09
C ILE A 440 10.19 12.92 -1.49
N ALA A 441 9.17 13.45 -2.18
CA ALA A 441 9.15 14.86 -2.58
C ALA A 441 9.23 15.80 -1.36
N MET A 442 8.43 15.55 -0.33
CA MET A 442 8.46 16.31 0.93
C MET A 442 9.82 16.18 1.65
N MET A 443 10.41 14.98 1.70
CA MET A 443 11.74 14.76 2.27
C MET A 443 12.81 15.56 1.53
N ILE A 444 12.82 15.55 0.20
CA ILE A 444 13.80 16.30 -0.60
C ILE A 444 13.66 17.79 -0.38
N ASN A 445 12.43 18.30 -0.40
CA ASN A 445 12.15 19.70 -0.12
C ASN A 445 12.70 20.10 1.26
N ARG A 446 12.58 19.22 2.25
CA ARG A 446 13.07 19.45 3.59
C ARG A 446 14.59 19.39 3.69
N ILE A 447 15.23 18.38 3.10
CA ILE A 447 16.71 18.27 3.05
C ILE A 447 17.32 19.49 2.39
N ASN A 448 16.72 20.02 1.33
CA ASN A 448 17.19 21.23 0.68
C ASN A 448 17.15 22.46 1.60
N ILE A 449 16.20 22.54 2.52
CA ILE A 449 16.17 23.57 3.55
C ILE A 449 17.32 23.36 4.56
N PHE A 450 17.55 22.13 5.02
CA PHE A 450 18.64 21.81 5.94
C PHE A 450 20.02 22.07 5.35
N LEU A 451 20.23 21.68 4.10
CA LEU A 451 21.52 21.93 3.40
C LEU A 451 21.83 23.42 3.20
N LYS A 452 20.78 24.28 3.13
CA LYS A 452 20.95 25.74 3.07
C LYS A 452 21.28 26.38 4.43
N THR A 453 21.00 25.67 5.52
CA THR A 453 21.16 26.20 6.89
C THR A 453 22.38 25.66 7.63
N ASP A 454 23.27 24.88 6.98
CA ASP A 454 24.47 24.23 7.55
C ASP A 454 24.21 23.44 8.87
N LYS A 455 22.99 22.99 9.08
CA LYS A 455 22.56 22.22 10.26
C LYS A 455 22.20 20.78 9.86
N LEU A 456 23.21 20.02 9.43
CA LEU A 456 23.13 18.56 9.31
C LEU A 456 24.03 17.89 10.33
#